data_e9b3de578a7d9ae435ed5989ee71158a
#
_entry.id   e9b3de578a7d9ae435ed5989ee71158a
#
_cell.length_a   1.000
_cell.length_b   1.000
_cell.length_c   1.000
_cell.angle_alpha   90.00
_cell.angle_beta   90.00
_cell.angle_gamma   90.00
#
_symmetry.space_group_name_H-M   'P 1'
#
loop_
_entity.id
_entity.type
_entity.pdbx_description
1 polymer ?
#
loop_
_entity_poly.entity_id
_entity_poly.type
_entity_poly.pdbx_seq_one_letter_code
_entity_poly.pdbx_strand_id
1 'polypeptide(L)'
;MANVLVILSGCGVFDGSEIHESVITLLHLDRADATVTIAAPNLDQMHGVNHLTGEPTHETRNVLIESARIARGEVEDLAGIRGDAFDAIIFPGGYGAAKNLCNFATEADHCEVHPEVARILREAHQASKPIGLICISPTIGAKVITGSTLTIGTDETTAAAIEKMGSHHQPRQTEEICVDQCNRIVSTPAYMSAERISEVYEGIGKLVERVLQMAQQQSPQPIHAND
;
A
#
# COMPACT_ATOMS: atom_id res chain seq x y z
N MET A 1 -6.13 19.72 7.99
CA MET A 1 -5.47 18.43 8.29
C MET A 1 -6.03 17.41 7.30
N ALA A 2 -5.17 16.63 6.65
CA ALA A 2 -5.62 15.56 5.75
C ALA A 2 -6.07 14.35 6.57
N ASN A 3 -7.14 13.69 6.14
CA ASN A 3 -7.62 12.43 6.71
C ASN A 3 -7.11 11.28 5.85
N VAL A 4 -6.21 10.45 6.37
CA VAL A 4 -5.51 9.41 5.62
C VAL A 4 -5.87 8.02 6.14
N LEU A 5 -6.26 7.13 5.22
CA LEU A 5 -6.46 5.72 5.50
C LEU A 5 -5.15 4.95 5.29
N VAL A 6 -4.70 4.22 6.31
CA VAL A 6 -3.57 3.28 6.20
C VAL A 6 -4.11 1.85 6.27
N ILE A 7 -3.86 1.06 5.22
CA ILE A 7 -4.37 -0.30 5.12
C ILE A 7 -3.24 -1.28 5.44
N LEU A 8 -3.44 -2.06 6.50
CA LEU A 8 -2.51 -3.08 6.96
C LEU A 8 -2.94 -4.49 6.52
N SER A 9 -1.98 -5.42 6.56
CA SER A 9 -2.13 -6.80 6.10
C SER A 9 -1.74 -7.85 7.16
N GLY A 10 -1.76 -7.49 8.43
CA GLY A 10 -1.22 -8.25 9.57
C GLY A 10 -0.01 -7.54 10.19
N CYS A 11 0.84 -8.29 10.90
CA CYS A 11 2.01 -7.75 11.60
C CYS A 11 3.21 -8.69 11.49
N GLY A 12 4.19 -8.33 10.65
CA GLY A 12 5.42 -9.08 10.41
C GLY A 12 5.75 -9.21 8.93
N VAL A 13 7.03 -9.05 8.56
CA VAL A 13 7.45 -9.00 7.15
C VAL A 13 7.07 -10.25 6.36
N PHE A 14 7.13 -11.45 6.95
CA PHE A 14 6.92 -12.70 6.20
C PHE A 14 5.46 -13.12 6.05
N ASP A 15 4.56 -12.63 6.91
CA ASP A 15 3.15 -13.07 6.95
C ASP A 15 2.13 -11.94 7.13
N GLY A 16 2.60 -10.69 7.28
CA GLY A 16 1.78 -9.51 7.50
C GLY A 16 2.38 -8.25 6.90
N SER A 17 2.03 -7.09 7.45
CA SER A 17 2.66 -5.83 7.12
C SER A 17 4.10 -5.77 7.64
N GLU A 18 4.99 -5.19 6.83
CA GLU A 18 6.34 -4.91 7.28
C GLU A 18 6.28 -3.85 8.39
N ILE A 19 6.86 -4.16 9.55
CA ILE A 19 6.68 -3.34 10.76
C ILE A 19 7.35 -1.99 10.64
N HIS A 20 8.59 -1.92 10.12
CA HIS A 20 9.30 -0.66 9.96
C HIS A 20 8.59 0.25 8.95
N GLU A 21 8.18 -0.28 7.80
CA GLU A 21 7.47 0.50 6.79
C GLU A 21 6.16 1.06 7.33
N SER A 22 5.41 0.26 8.09
CA SER A 22 4.16 0.68 8.72
C SER A 22 4.40 1.78 9.76
N VAL A 23 5.36 1.59 10.67
CA VAL A 23 5.67 2.56 11.73
C VAL A 23 6.25 3.85 11.15
N ILE A 24 7.13 3.76 10.15
CA ILE A 24 7.70 4.93 9.47
C ILE A 24 6.60 5.70 8.73
N THR A 25 5.67 5.02 8.07
CA THR A 25 4.50 5.66 7.44
C THR A 25 3.67 6.43 8.46
N LEU A 26 3.31 5.79 9.57
CA LEU A 26 2.56 6.43 10.65
C LEU A 26 3.32 7.62 11.25
N LEU A 27 4.65 7.51 11.45
CA LEU A 27 5.49 8.58 11.96
C LEU A 27 5.51 9.80 11.04
N HIS A 28 5.65 9.60 9.72
CA HIS A 28 5.62 10.70 8.77
C HIS A 28 4.26 11.38 8.68
N LEU A 29 3.17 10.62 8.78
CA LEU A 29 1.81 11.15 8.84
C LEU A 29 1.57 11.97 10.11
N ASP A 30 1.99 11.46 11.27
CA ASP A 30 1.90 12.15 12.56
C ASP A 30 2.70 13.48 12.54
N ARG A 31 3.92 13.47 12.03
CA ARG A 31 4.76 14.67 11.88
C ARG A 31 4.20 15.71 10.91
N ALA A 32 3.32 15.29 10.03
CA ALA A 32 2.59 16.16 9.09
C ALA A 32 1.22 16.59 9.62
N ASP A 33 0.91 16.32 10.89
CA ASP A 33 -0.38 16.60 11.54
C ASP A 33 -1.58 16.01 10.77
N ALA A 34 -1.41 14.85 10.11
CA ALA A 34 -2.50 14.14 9.44
C ALA A 34 -3.36 13.38 10.46
N THR A 35 -4.67 13.36 10.24
CA THR A 35 -5.55 12.42 10.94
C THR A 35 -5.45 11.05 10.28
N VAL A 36 -5.17 10.00 11.05
CA VAL A 36 -4.96 8.66 10.52
C VAL A 36 -6.04 7.72 11.00
N THR A 37 -6.68 7.02 10.06
CA THR A 37 -7.48 5.83 10.32
C THR A 37 -6.69 4.62 9.83
N ILE A 38 -6.55 3.60 10.68
CA ILE A 38 -5.91 2.34 10.31
C ILE A 38 -7.00 1.30 10.12
N ALA A 39 -6.95 0.57 9.00
CA ALA A 39 -7.87 -0.52 8.73
C ALA A 39 -7.17 -1.76 8.20
N ALA A 40 -7.82 -2.91 8.35
CA ALA A 40 -7.36 -4.17 7.79
C ALA A 40 -8.55 -5.08 7.50
N PRO A 41 -8.45 -6.01 6.53
CA PRO A 41 -9.53 -6.95 6.29
C PRO A 41 -9.63 -7.99 7.42
N ASN A 42 -10.86 -8.36 7.78
CA ASN A 42 -11.13 -9.36 8.80
C ASN A 42 -11.17 -10.77 8.16
N LEU A 43 -9.98 -11.32 7.95
CA LEU A 43 -9.82 -12.64 7.35
C LEU A 43 -8.62 -13.36 7.97
N ASP A 44 -8.54 -14.65 7.79
CA ASP A 44 -7.37 -15.43 8.21
C ASP A 44 -6.19 -15.16 7.29
N GLN A 45 -4.99 -15.02 7.89
CA GLN A 45 -3.73 -14.97 7.13
C GLN A 45 -3.55 -16.27 6.33
N MET A 46 -2.89 -16.20 5.18
CA MET A 46 -2.53 -17.39 4.41
C MET A 46 -1.81 -18.42 5.28
N HIS A 47 -0.93 -17.97 6.17
CA HIS A 47 -0.24 -18.75 7.20
C HIS A 47 0.40 -17.80 8.23
N GLY A 48 0.71 -18.30 9.42
CA GLY A 48 1.67 -17.67 10.31
C GLY A 48 3.09 -18.12 9.98
N VAL A 49 4.09 -17.25 10.20
CA VAL A 49 5.49 -17.57 9.95
C VAL A 49 6.31 -17.30 11.21
N ASN A 50 7.19 -18.22 11.57
CA ASN A 50 8.21 -17.99 12.58
C ASN A 50 9.31 -17.10 11.97
N HIS A 51 9.35 -15.84 12.35
CA HIS A 51 10.28 -14.85 11.78
C HIS A 51 11.75 -15.11 12.11
N LEU A 52 12.07 -15.98 13.06
CA LEU A 52 13.44 -16.39 13.35
C LEU A 52 13.95 -17.45 12.36
N THR A 53 13.07 -18.38 11.95
CA THR A 53 13.44 -19.49 11.07
C THR A 53 12.99 -19.31 9.61
N GLY A 54 12.02 -18.42 9.36
CA GLY A 54 11.36 -18.27 8.07
C GLY A 54 10.33 -19.35 7.75
N GLU A 55 10.12 -20.31 8.65
CA GLU A 55 9.24 -21.45 8.41
C GLU A 55 7.79 -21.16 8.80
N PRO A 56 6.80 -21.66 8.02
CA PRO A 56 5.40 -21.59 8.39
C PRO A 56 5.12 -22.26 9.73
N THR A 57 4.18 -21.72 10.48
CA THR A 57 3.68 -22.28 11.73
C THR A 57 2.30 -22.90 11.51
N HIS A 58 1.85 -23.72 12.48
CA HIS A 58 0.49 -24.28 12.48
C HIS A 58 -0.56 -23.34 13.10
N GLU A 59 -0.15 -22.12 13.50
CA GLU A 59 -1.06 -21.14 14.08
C GLU A 59 -1.91 -20.49 13.00
N THR A 60 -3.22 -20.47 13.20
CA THR A 60 -4.11 -19.61 12.42
C THR A 60 -4.11 -18.23 13.04
N ARG A 61 -3.80 -17.21 12.27
CA ARG A 61 -3.82 -15.81 12.67
C ARG A 61 -4.76 -15.02 11.80
N ASN A 62 -5.42 -14.04 12.38
CA ASN A 62 -6.35 -13.16 11.68
C ASN A 62 -5.68 -11.84 11.35
N VAL A 63 -5.80 -11.36 10.10
CA VAL A 63 -5.16 -10.14 9.59
C VAL A 63 -5.54 -8.91 10.41
N LEU A 64 -6.82 -8.72 10.72
CA LEU A 64 -7.29 -7.58 11.51
C LEU A 64 -6.71 -7.59 12.93
N ILE A 65 -6.74 -8.76 13.58
CA ILE A 65 -6.22 -8.93 14.95
C ILE A 65 -4.71 -8.68 14.99
N GLU A 66 -3.95 -9.21 14.03
CA GLU A 66 -2.50 -8.97 13.98
C GLU A 66 -2.17 -7.51 13.63
N SER A 67 -2.92 -6.88 12.74
CA SER A 67 -2.76 -5.45 12.41
C SER A 67 -2.94 -4.54 13.63
N ALA A 68 -3.78 -4.92 14.58
CA ALA A 68 -3.99 -4.20 15.83
C ALA A 68 -2.70 -4.06 16.67
N ARG A 69 -1.71 -4.92 16.49
CA ARG A 69 -0.39 -4.80 17.15
C ARG A 69 0.36 -3.55 16.73
N ILE A 70 0.35 -3.24 15.43
CA ILE A 70 0.95 -2.01 14.86
C ILE A 70 0.09 -0.80 15.24
N ALA A 71 -1.23 -0.94 15.12
CA ALA A 71 -2.21 0.11 15.39
C ALA A 71 -2.46 0.37 16.89
N ARG A 72 -1.82 -0.37 17.80
CA ARG A 72 -2.00 -0.26 19.25
C ARG A 72 -3.46 -0.47 19.69
N GLY A 73 -4.17 -1.33 18.99
CA GLY A 73 -5.58 -1.65 19.23
C GLY A 73 -6.58 -0.85 18.38
N GLU A 74 -6.18 0.31 17.86
CA GLU A 74 -7.04 1.21 17.10
C GLU A 74 -7.01 0.85 15.60
N VAL A 75 -7.76 -0.20 15.22
CA VAL A 75 -7.88 -0.67 13.83
C VAL A 75 -9.34 -0.97 13.50
N GLU A 76 -9.76 -0.59 12.30
CA GLU A 76 -11.13 -0.79 11.82
C GLU A 76 -11.18 -1.96 10.83
N ASP A 77 -12.34 -2.66 10.79
CA ASP A 77 -12.61 -3.65 9.75
C ASP A 77 -12.82 -2.95 8.41
N LEU A 78 -12.02 -3.35 7.42
CA LEU A 78 -12.05 -2.76 6.08
C LEU A 78 -13.44 -2.85 5.41
N ALA A 79 -14.27 -3.83 5.77
CA ALA A 79 -15.63 -3.99 5.25
C ALA A 79 -16.54 -2.79 5.57
N GLY A 80 -16.29 -2.11 6.71
CA GLY A 80 -17.03 -0.91 7.12
C GLY A 80 -16.52 0.41 6.52
N ILE A 81 -15.39 0.38 5.81
CA ILE A 81 -14.70 1.57 5.29
C ILE A 81 -15.17 1.90 3.86
N ARG A 82 -15.19 3.19 3.53
CA ARG A 82 -15.35 3.69 2.16
C ARG A 82 -14.07 4.41 1.73
N GLY A 83 -13.52 4.02 0.58
CA GLY A 83 -12.27 4.59 0.08
C GLY A 83 -12.35 6.06 -0.31
N ASP A 84 -13.53 6.52 -0.73
CA ASP A 84 -13.77 7.91 -1.12
C ASP A 84 -13.95 8.87 0.08
N ALA A 85 -14.11 8.34 1.30
CA ALA A 85 -14.28 9.14 2.51
C ALA A 85 -12.99 9.78 3.04
N PHE A 86 -11.83 9.37 2.52
CA PHE A 86 -10.53 9.85 2.93
C PHE A 86 -9.91 10.81 1.91
N ASP A 87 -8.95 11.62 2.35
CA ASP A 87 -8.19 12.49 1.45
C ASP A 87 -7.06 11.76 0.74
N ALA A 88 -6.59 10.67 1.31
CA ALA A 88 -5.56 9.79 0.74
C ALA A 88 -5.63 8.38 1.34
N ILE A 89 -5.04 7.40 0.63
CA ILE A 89 -4.88 6.03 1.11
C ILE A 89 -3.42 5.59 0.96
N ILE A 90 -2.87 4.90 1.97
CA ILE A 90 -1.51 4.37 1.91
C ILE A 90 -1.50 2.88 2.30
N PHE A 91 -0.76 2.10 1.53
CA PHE A 91 -0.51 0.67 1.78
C PHE A 91 0.98 0.47 2.08
N PRO A 92 1.37 0.21 3.34
CA PRO A 92 2.68 -0.35 3.64
C PRO A 92 2.86 -1.72 2.98
N GLY A 93 4.10 -2.15 2.82
CA GLY A 93 4.39 -3.45 2.24
C GLY A 93 4.45 -4.58 3.26
N GLY A 94 5.37 -5.51 3.02
CA GLY A 94 5.45 -6.81 3.68
C GLY A 94 4.75 -7.89 2.87
N TYR A 95 5.14 -9.15 3.09
CA TYR A 95 4.55 -10.26 2.34
C TYR A 95 3.05 -10.45 2.59
N GLY A 96 2.50 -9.92 3.69
CA GLY A 96 1.05 -9.91 3.91
C GLY A 96 0.29 -9.13 2.84
N ALA A 97 0.87 -8.08 2.26
CA ALA A 97 0.26 -7.38 1.14
C ALA A 97 0.09 -8.31 -0.08
N ALA A 98 1.09 -9.16 -0.34
CA ALA A 98 1.09 -10.10 -1.46
C ALA A 98 0.42 -11.47 -1.15
N LYS A 99 0.13 -11.77 0.12
CA LYS A 99 -0.43 -13.05 0.57
C LYS A 99 -1.86 -12.94 1.11
N ASN A 100 -2.19 -11.81 1.77
CA ASN A 100 -3.46 -11.62 2.48
C ASN A 100 -4.35 -10.58 1.79
N LEU A 101 -3.78 -9.47 1.25
CA LEU A 101 -4.55 -8.47 0.50
C LEU A 101 -4.78 -8.88 -0.96
N CYS A 102 -3.94 -9.76 -1.46
CA CYS A 102 -4.07 -10.46 -2.74
C CYS A 102 -3.34 -11.81 -2.65
N ASN A 103 -3.36 -12.60 -3.72
CA ASN A 103 -2.61 -13.85 -3.83
C ASN A 103 -1.39 -13.74 -4.78
N PHE A 104 -0.81 -12.55 -4.91
CA PHE A 104 0.34 -12.31 -5.80
C PHE A 104 1.54 -13.22 -5.48
N ALA A 105 1.76 -13.53 -4.20
CA ALA A 105 2.87 -14.38 -3.78
C ALA A 105 2.81 -15.82 -4.37
N THR A 106 1.64 -16.30 -4.78
CA THR A 106 1.43 -17.62 -5.37
C THR A 106 1.08 -17.58 -6.86
N GLU A 107 0.33 -16.57 -7.30
CA GLU A 107 -0.25 -16.49 -8.64
C GLU A 107 0.43 -15.45 -9.55
N ALA A 108 1.39 -14.68 -9.02
CA ALA A 108 2.11 -13.63 -9.74
C ALA A 108 1.16 -12.71 -10.56
N ASP A 109 1.38 -12.56 -11.88
CA ASP A 109 0.57 -11.72 -12.76
C ASP A 109 -0.90 -12.21 -12.92
N HIS A 110 -1.19 -13.46 -12.56
CA HIS A 110 -2.56 -14.00 -12.53
C HIS A 110 -3.29 -13.75 -11.20
N CYS A 111 -2.69 -13.01 -10.29
CA CYS A 111 -3.24 -12.78 -8.95
C CYS A 111 -4.65 -12.16 -8.97
N GLU A 112 -5.36 -12.42 -7.88
CA GLU A 112 -6.62 -11.76 -7.54
C GLU A 112 -6.44 -10.93 -6.27
N VAL A 113 -6.99 -9.72 -6.27
CA VAL A 113 -6.98 -8.83 -5.11
C VAL A 113 -8.24 -9.08 -4.29
N HIS A 114 -8.09 -9.14 -2.97
CA HIS A 114 -9.22 -9.31 -2.05
C HIS A 114 -10.33 -8.31 -2.38
N PRO A 115 -11.61 -8.73 -2.45
CA PRO A 115 -12.71 -7.90 -2.93
C PRO A 115 -12.83 -6.55 -2.24
N GLU A 116 -12.70 -6.51 -0.90
CA GLU A 116 -12.77 -5.26 -0.12
C GLU A 116 -11.58 -4.33 -0.41
N VAL A 117 -10.37 -4.87 -0.57
CA VAL A 117 -9.18 -4.09 -0.93
C VAL A 117 -9.34 -3.50 -2.33
N ALA A 118 -9.82 -4.31 -3.28
CA ALA A 118 -10.06 -3.85 -4.64
C ALA A 118 -11.18 -2.79 -4.69
N ARG A 119 -12.24 -2.95 -3.87
CA ARG A 119 -13.33 -1.96 -3.74
C ARG A 119 -12.79 -0.63 -3.25
N ILE A 120 -12.06 -0.61 -2.13
CA ILE A 120 -11.48 0.61 -1.52
C ILE A 120 -10.58 1.34 -2.52
N LEU A 121 -9.70 0.61 -3.21
CA LEU A 121 -8.82 1.22 -4.23
C LEU A 121 -9.60 1.83 -5.39
N ARG A 122 -10.64 1.14 -5.90
CA ARG A 122 -11.48 1.68 -6.97
C ARG A 122 -12.27 2.91 -6.53
N GLU A 123 -12.85 2.90 -5.33
CA GLU A 123 -13.57 4.04 -4.76
C GLU A 123 -12.65 5.26 -4.63
N ALA A 124 -11.45 5.09 -4.08
CA ALA A 124 -10.47 6.15 -3.96
C ALA A 124 -10.02 6.69 -5.33
N HIS A 125 -9.69 5.79 -6.27
CA HIS A 125 -9.25 6.17 -7.61
C HIS A 125 -10.35 6.92 -8.38
N GLN A 126 -11.59 6.43 -8.35
CA GLN A 126 -12.75 7.09 -8.97
C GLN A 126 -13.01 8.48 -8.37
N ALA A 127 -12.79 8.64 -7.05
CA ALA A 127 -12.88 9.92 -6.37
C ALA A 127 -11.63 10.79 -6.53
N SER A 128 -10.67 10.37 -7.36
CA SER A 128 -9.40 11.07 -7.60
C SER A 128 -8.60 11.33 -6.31
N LYS A 129 -8.65 10.40 -5.36
CA LYS A 129 -7.85 10.46 -4.14
C LYS A 129 -6.44 9.91 -4.40
N PRO A 130 -5.38 10.55 -3.88
CA PRO A 130 -4.03 10.02 -4.02
C PRO A 130 -3.85 8.71 -3.24
N ILE A 131 -3.08 7.80 -3.86
CA ILE A 131 -2.81 6.46 -3.34
C ILE A 131 -1.31 6.28 -3.20
N GLY A 132 -0.84 5.95 -1.99
CA GLY A 132 0.55 5.60 -1.69
C GLY A 132 0.74 4.08 -1.63
N LEU A 133 1.73 3.56 -2.34
CA LEU A 133 2.03 2.13 -2.40
C LEU A 133 3.52 1.88 -2.11
N ILE A 134 3.81 1.05 -1.10
CA ILE A 134 5.16 0.86 -0.57
C ILE A 134 5.60 -0.59 -0.79
N CYS A 135 6.86 -0.80 -1.14
CA CYS A 135 7.52 -2.10 -1.25
C CYS A 135 6.86 -3.01 -2.30
N ILE A 136 6.15 -4.07 -1.90
CA ILE A 136 5.42 -5.00 -2.77
C ILE A 136 3.98 -4.56 -3.06
N SER A 137 3.42 -3.61 -2.30
CA SER A 137 2.03 -3.16 -2.47
C SER A 137 1.71 -2.56 -3.85
N PRO A 138 2.67 -2.03 -4.65
CA PRO A 138 2.42 -1.64 -6.03
C PRO A 138 1.82 -2.74 -6.91
N THR A 139 2.03 -4.03 -6.61
CA THR A 139 1.41 -5.14 -7.32
C THR A 139 -0.12 -5.15 -7.18
N ILE A 140 -0.65 -4.72 -6.03
CA ILE A 140 -2.09 -4.54 -5.80
C ILE A 140 -2.62 -3.40 -6.68
N GLY A 141 -1.89 -2.27 -6.69
CA GLY A 141 -2.22 -1.12 -7.54
C GLY A 141 -2.24 -1.47 -9.03
N ALA A 142 -1.21 -2.19 -9.49
CA ALA A 142 -1.09 -2.64 -10.88
C ALA A 142 -2.27 -3.50 -11.32
N LYS A 143 -2.77 -4.36 -10.44
CA LYS A 143 -3.89 -5.26 -10.73
C LYS A 143 -5.24 -4.56 -10.75
N VAL A 144 -5.45 -3.58 -9.87
CA VAL A 144 -6.75 -2.91 -9.71
C VAL A 144 -6.89 -1.70 -10.62
N ILE A 145 -5.79 -0.96 -10.86
CA ILE A 145 -5.74 0.28 -11.64
C ILE A 145 -4.78 0.05 -12.82
N THR A 146 -5.28 -0.66 -13.83
CA THR A 146 -4.50 -0.96 -15.04
C THR A 146 -4.07 0.31 -15.76
N GLY A 147 -2.90 0.28 -16.39
CA GLY A 147 -2.30 1.45 -17.05
C GLY A 147 -1.60 2.41 -16.09
N SER A 148 -1.54 2.10 -14.78
CA SER A 148 -0.78 2.90 -13.81
C SER A 148 0.73 2.76 -13.99
N THR A 149 1.49 3.81 -13.64
CA THR A 149 2.95 3.79 -13.60
C THR A 149 3.43 3.66 -12.15
N LEU A 150 4.20 2.61 -11.87
CA LEU A 150 4.54 2.18 -10.51
C LEU A 150 6.02 1.81 -10.40
N THR A 151 6.54 1.78 -9.18
CA THR A 151 7.85 1.19 -8.88
C THR A 151 7.77 0.18 -7.75
N ILE A 152 8.58 -0.87 -7.86
CA ILE A 152 8.93 -1.81 -6.78
C ILE A 152 10.47 -1.86 -6.61
N GLY A 153 11.18 -0.86 -7.13
CA GLY A 153 12.65 -0.84 -7.16
C GLY A 153 13.22 -1.42 -8.45
N THR A 154 14.11 -2.39 -8.33
CA THR A 154 14.86 -2.95 -9.47
C THR A 154 14.69 -4.47 -9.63
N ASP A 155 13.76 -5.10 -8.91
CA ASP A 155 13.47 -6.53 -9.07
C ASP A 155 12.80 -6.81 -10.41
N GLU A 156 13.53 -7.46 -11.31
CA GLU A 156 13.09 -7.71 -12.68
C GLU A 156 11.88 -8.66 -12.76
N THR A 157 11.77 -9.60 -11.84
CA THR A 157 10.69 -10.58 -11.82
C THR A 157 9.36 -9.94 -11.50
N THR A 158 9.32 -9.14 -10.43
CA THR A 158 8.11 -8.40 -10.03
C THR A 158 7.77 -7.31 -11.04
N ALA A 159 8.79 -6.63 -11.61
CA ALA A 159 8.60 -5.64 -12.66
C ALA A 159 7.91 -6.26 -13.89
N ALA A 160 8.39 -7.43 -14.35
CA ALA A 160 7.77 -8.15 -15.47
C ALA A 160 6.32 -8.57 -15.17
N ALA A 161 6.00 -8.93 -13.93
CA ALA A 161 4.63 -9.25 -13.53
C ALA A 161 3.72 -8.01 -13.58
N ILE A 162 4.20 -6.84 -13.12
CA ILE A 162 3.48 -5.56 -13.24
C ILE A 162 3.15 -5.23 -14.69
N GLU A 163 4.12 -5.37 -15.59
CA GLU A 163 3.93 -5.14 -17.04
C GLU A 163 2.89 -6.10 -17.63
N LYS A 164 2.93 -7.38 -17.27
CA LYS A 164 1.94 -8.37 -17.72
C LYS A 164 0.53 -8.09 -17.19
N MET A 165 0.40 -7.48 -16.02
CA MET A 165 -0.89 -7.02 -15.48
C MET A 165 -1.44 -5.78 -16.21
N GLY A 166 -0.70 -5.22 -17.18
CA GLY A 166 -1.11 -4.08 -18.00
C GLY A 166 -0.81 -2.72 -17.38
N SER A 167 0.09 -2.66 -16.40
CA SER A 167 0.61 -1.43 -15.82
C SER A 167 2.08 -1.22 -16.23
N HIS A 168 2.71 -0.09 -15.89
CA HIS A 168 4.06 0.27 -16.31
C HIS A 168 4.98 0.33 -15.10
N HIS A 169 6.05 -0.47 -15.13
CA HIS A 169 7.09 -0.40 -14.12
C HIS A 169 8.13 0.66 -14.47
N GLN A 170 8.45 1.52 -13.50
CA GLN A 170 9.54 2.49 -13.61
C GLN A 170 10.59 2.21 -12.53
N PRO A 171 11.82 1.79 -12.90
CA PRO A 171 12.88 1.54 -11.92
C PRO A 171 13.19 2.77 -11.09
N ARG A 172 13.34 2.59 -9.78
CA ARG A 172 13.73 3.63 -8.81
C ARG A 172 14.71 3.06 -7.81
N GLN A 173 15.61 3.92 -7.32
CA GLN A 173 16.45 3.60 -6.18
C GLN A 173 15.64 3.63 -4.88
N THR A 174 16.16 3.03 -3.83
CA THR A 174 15.48 2.84 -2.54
C THR A 174 14.86 4.11 -1.96
N GLU A 175 15.57 5.23 -2.05
CA GLU A 175 15.15 6.52 -1.50
C GLU A 175 14.32 7.36 -2.48
N GLU A 176 13.99 6.82 -3.64
CA GLU A 176 13.23 7.52 -4.67
C GLU A 176 11.76 7.12 -4.67
N ILE A 177 10.96 7.95 -5.31
CA ILE A 177 9.53 7.71 -5.55
C ILE A 177 9.24 7.68 -7.04
N CYS A 178 8.23 6.92 -7.43
CA CYS A 178 7.58 7.02 -8.72
C CYS A 178 6.23 7.72 -8.53
N VAL A 179 5.93 8.70 -9.38
CA VAL A 179 4.69 9.49 -9.30
C VAL A 179 3.92 9.35 -10.60
N ASP A 180 2.77 8.72 -10.53
CA ASP A 180 1.77 8.72 -11.60
C ASP A 180 0.75 9.83 -11.36
N GLN A 181 0.93 10.95 -12.04
CA GLN A 181 0.04 12.11 -11.90
C GLN A 181 -1.38 11.83 -12.42
N CYS A 182 -1.50 11.05 -13.49
CA CYS A 182 -2.80 10.76 -14.11
C CYS A 182 -3.68 9.91 -13.20
N ASN A 183 -3.11 8.85 -12.64
CA ASN A 183 -3.81 7.95 -11.73
C ASN A 183 -3.71 8.38 -10.26
N ARG A 184 -2.95 9.45 -9.95
CA ARG A 184 -2.70 9.97 -8.62
C ARG A 184 -2.10 8.91 -7.68
N ILE A 185 -1.14 8.13 -8.19
CA ILE A 185 -0.44 7.09 -7.44
C ILE A 185 1.00 7.52 -7.18
N VAL A 186 1.46 7.26 -5.96
CA VAL A 186 2.86 7.43 -5.56
C VAL A 186 3.36 6.10 -5.03
N SER A 187 4.50 5.62 -5.52
CA SER A 187 5.10 4.38 -5.04
C SER A 187 6.59 4.54 -4.71
N THR A 188 7.10 3.71 -3.79
CA THR A 188 8.49 3.68 -3.37
C THR A 188 8.94 2.25 -3.10
N PRO A 189 10.22 1.90 -3.40
CA PRO A 189 10.72 0.54 -3.24
C PRO A 189 10.80 0.05 -1.78
N ALA A 190 11.19 0.91 -0.85
CA ALA A 190 11.46 0.53 0.54
C ALA A 190 12.29 -0.78 0.64
N TYR A 191 11.86 -1.76 1.42
CA TYR A 191 12.60 -3.02 1.60
C TYR A 191 12.60 -3.97 0.39
N MET A 192 12.04 -3.61 -0.76
CA MET A 192 12.35 -4.33 -2.01
C MET A 192 13.83 -4.19 -2.39
N SER A 193 14.50 -3.11 -1.97
CA SER A 193 15.90 -2.83 -2.31
C SER A 193 16.72 -2.21 -1.16
N ALA A 194 16.11 -1.83 -0.04
CA ALA A 194 16.81 -1.22 1.09
C ALA A 194 17.64 -2.23 1.88
N GLU A 195 18.83 -1.81 2.28
CA GLU A 195 19.70 -2.51 3.23
C GLU A 195 19.57 -1.93 4.65
N ARG A 196 19.18 -0.65 4.76
CA ARG A 196 19.15 0.09 6.00
C ARG A 196 17.78 0.73 6.24
N ILE A 197 17.35 0.73 7.51
CA ILE A 197 16.09 1.36 7.91
C ILE A 197 16.07 2.87 7.61
N SER A 198 17.23 3.55 7.61
CA SER A 198 17.34 4.96 7.25
C SER A 198 16.97 5.24 5.78
N GLU A 199 17.31 4.34 4.87
CA GLU A 199 16.94 4.44 3.45
C GLU A 199 15.43 4.29 3.28
N VAL A 200 14.83 3.34 4.01
CA VAL A 200 13.37 3.15 4.06
C VAL A 200 12.69 4.42 4.58
N TYR A 201 13.23 5.02 5.65
CA TYR A 201 12.71 6.26 6.22
C TYR A 201 12.68 7.39 5.20
N GLU A 202 13.74 7.59 4.42
CA GLU A 202 13.83 8.65 3.41
C GLU A 202 12.83 8.43 2.26
N GLY A 203 12.76 7.21 1.71
CA GLY A 203 11.84 6.87 0.62
C GLY A 203 10.37 7.02 1.01
N ILE A 204 9.99 6.49 2.17
CA ILE A 204 8.62 6.60 2.69
C ILE A 204 8.28 8.06 3.03
N GLY A 205 9.24 8.82 3.58
CA GLY A 205 9.05 10.24 3.86
C GLY A 205 8.66 11.03 2.61
N LYS A 206 9.40 10.82 1.52
CA LYS A 206 9.09 11.45 0.21
C LYS A 206 7.73 11.01 -0.33
N LEU A 207 7.38 9.72 -0.17
CA LEU A 207 6.06 9.21 -0.59
C LEU A 207 4.94 9.90 0.20
N VAL A 208 5.02 9.92 1.53
CA VAL A 208 4.00 10.54 2.39
C VAL A 208 3.85 12.02 2.10
N GLU A 209 4.97 12.76 2.01
CA GLU A 209 4.95 14.18 1.64
C GLU A 209 4.24 14.39 0.30
N ARG A 210 4.57 13.59 -0.72
CA ARG A 210 3.98 13.71 -2.06
C ARG A 210 2.50 13.36 -2.07
N VAL A 211 2.08 12.31 -1.37
CA VAL A 211 0.67 11.92 -1.23
C VAL A 211 -0.13 13.05 -0.57
N LEU A 212 0.38 13.65 0.51
CA LEU A 212 -0.29 14.75 1.20
C LEU A 212 -0.36 16.02 0.34
N GLN A 213 0.70 16.35 -0.42
CA GLN A 213 0.68 17.45 -1.39
C GLN A 213 -0.41 17.23 -2.46
N MET A 214 -0.52 16.01 -2.97
CA MET A 214 -1.56 15.68 -3.94
C MET A 214 -2.96 15.75 -3.32
N ALA A 215 -3.14 15.34 -2.06
CA ALA A 215 -4.42 15.43 -1.36
C ALA A 215 -4.91 16.88 -1.21
N GLN A 216 -3.99 17.84 -1.03
CA GLN A 216 -4.30 19.27 -0.96
C GLN A 216 -4.65 19.90 -2.31
N GLN A 217 -4.18 19.31 -3.41
CA GLN A 217 -4.49 19.75 -4.76
C GLN A 217 -5.87 19.21 -5.14
N GLN A 218 -6.91 20.02 -5.12
CA GLN A 218 -8.22 19.66 -5.65
C GLN A 218 -8.06 19.18 -7.10
N SER A 219 -8.72 18.07 -7.45
CA SER A 219 -8.76 17.63 -8.85
C SER A 219 -9.23 18.79 -9.73
N PRO A 220 -8.63 19.02 -10.92
CA PRO A 220 -9.15 20.01 -11.84
C PRO A 220 -10.63 19.69 -12.10
N GLN A 221 -11.53 20.62 -11.76
CA GLN A 221 -12.92 20.47 -12.15
C GLN A 221 -12.96 20.35 -13.69
N PRO A 222 -13.75 19.43 -14.25
CA PRO A 222 -13.94 19.40 -15.70
C PRO A 222 -14.40 20.80 -16.13
N ILE A 223 -13.67 21.41 -17.06
CA ILE A 223 -14.09 22.64 -17.69
C ILE A 223 -15.40 22.31 -18.37
N HIS A 224 -16.51 22.76 -17.78
CA HIS A 224 -17.77 22.77 -18.52
C HIS A 224 -17.54 23.67 -19.73
N ALA A 225 -17.44 23.07 -20.92
CA ALA A 225 -17.53 23.80 -22.16
C ALA A 225 -18.95 24.43 -22.15
N ASN A 226 -18.98 25.71 -21.85
CA ASN A 226 -20.18 26.50 -22.09
C ASN A 226 -20.29 26.65 -23.63
N ASP A 227 -21.37 26.13 -24.15
CA ASP A 227 -21.86 26.37 -25.50
C ASP A 227 -22.10 27.87 -25.78
#